data_e10d4ccea321f43299b1068400a70778
#
_entry.id   e10d4ccea321f43299b1068400a70778
#
_cell.length_a   1.000
_cell.length_b   1.000
_cell.length_c   1.000
_cell.angle_alpha   90.00
_cell.angle_beta   90.00
_cell.angle_gamma   90.00
#
_symmetry.space_group_name_H-M   'P 1'
#
loop_
_entity.id
_entity.type
_entity.pdbx_description
1 polymer ?
#
loop_
_entity_poly.entity_id
_entity_poly.type
_entity_poly.pdbx_seq_one_letter_code
_entity_poly.pdbx_strand_id
1 'polypeptide(L)' 'MGPAEKQELKQKLSDKGIGLDKAAEELKVPEQMLALYLKEDSNPVPKRIVDGLNKLLE' A
#
# COMPACT_ATOMS: atom_id res chain seq x y z
N MET A 1 10.45 0.30 5.78
CA MET A 1 9.10 0.42 6.36
C MET A 1 8.87 -0.72 7.34
N GLY A 2 8.43 -0.38 8.52
CA GLY A 2 8.19 -1.38 9.55
C GLY A 2 6.80 -2.00 9.47
N PRO A 3 6.57 -3.08 10.22
CA PRO A 3 5.27 -3.76 10.20
C PRO A 3 4.10 -2.87 10.64
N ALA A 4 4.34 -2.02 11.62
CA ALA A 4 3.30 -1.12 12.10
C ALA A 4 2.89 -0.11 11.01
N GLU A 5 3.87 0.36 10.25
CA GLU A 5 3.59 1.30 9.16
C GLU A 5 2.78 0.64 8.06
N LYS A 6 3.08 -0.62 7.74
CA LYS A 6 2.30 -1.36 6.74
C LYS A 6 0.86 -1.50 7.18
N GLN A 7 0.65 -1.85 8.44
CA GLN A 7 -0.69 -2.01 8.97
C GLN A 7 -1.44 -0.68 8.97
N GLU A 8 -0.76 0.39 9.31
CA GLU A 8 -1.38 1.72 9.26
C GLU A 8 -1.82 2.08 7.86
N LEU A 9 -0.99 1.82 6.86
CA LEU A 9 -1.33 2.11 5.49
C LEU A 9 -2.55 1.31 5.04
N LYS A 10 -2.57 0.02 5.38
CA LYS A 10 -3.70 -0.83 5.05
C LYS A 10 -4.97 -0.33 5.71
N GLN A 11 -4.87 0.06 6.97
CA GLN A 11 -6.02 0.56 7.70
C GLN A 11 -6.54 1.86 7.10
N LYS A 12 -5.64 2.75 6.74
CA LYS A 12 -6.02 4.03 6.14
C LYS A 12 -6.70 3.83 4.80
N LEU A 13 -6.20 2.91 4.00
CA LEU A 13 -6.83 2.58 2.72
C LEU A 13 -8.24 2.06 2.94
N SER A 14 -8.40 1.18 3.91
CA SER A 14 -9.70 0.62 4.24
C SER A 14 -10.64 1.72 4.73
N ASP A 15 -10.14 2.61 5.57
CA ASP A 15 -10.96 3.71 6.12
C ASP A 15 -11.46 4.64 5.02
N LYS A 16 -10.67 4.81 3.98
CA LYS A 16 -11.07 5.65 2.86
C LYS A 16 -11.83 4.91 1.78
N GLY A 17 -12.04 3.61 1.98
CA GLY A 17 -12.75 2.80 1.00
C GLY A 17 -11.96 2.54 -0.26
N ILE A 18 -10.64 2.58 -0.18
CA ILE A 18 -9.77 2.32 -1.34
C ILE A 18 -9.33 0.87 -1.31
N GLY A 19 -9.74 0.12 -2.32
CA GLY A 19 -9.34 -1.28 -2.43
C GLY A 19 -7.93 -1.42 -2.96
N LEU A 20 -7.34 -2.61 -2.80
CA LEU A 20 -6.01 -2.88 -3.31
C LEU A 20 -5.93 -2.71 -4.82
N ASP A 21 -6.97 -3.13 -5.52
CA ASP A 21 -7.02 -3.02 -6.96
C ASP A 21 -6.96 -1.55 -7.39
N LYS A 22 -7.69 -0.71 -6.71
CA LYS A 22 -7.69 0.71 -7.02
C LYS A 22 -6.34 1.35 -6.68
N ALA A 23 -5.78 1.00 -5.54
CA ALA A 23 -4.48 1.52 -5.15
C ALA A 23 -3.41 1.09 -6.15
N ALA A 24 -3.44 -0.17 -6.56
CA ALA A 24 -2.47 -0.67 -7.54
C ALA A 24 -2.61 0.05 -8.87
N GLU A 25 -3.83 0.31 -9.29
CA GLU A 25 -4.09 1.03 -10.52
C GLU A 25 -3.52 2.44 -10.46
N GLU A 26 -3.73 3.12 -9.35
CA GLU A 26 -3.22 4.48 -9.17
C GLU A 26 -1.71 4.51 -9.13
N LEU A 27 -1.10 3.48 -8.57
CA LEU A 27 0.36 3.38 -8.49
C LEU A 27 0.97 2.78 -9.76
N LYS A 28 0.12 2.31 -10.67
CA LYS A 28 0.55 1.69 -11.93
C LYS A 28 1.43 0.47 -11.70
N VAL A 29 1.01 -0.35 -10.73
CA VAL A 29 1.68 -1.61 -10.44
C VAL A 29 0.64 -2.72 -10.42
N PRO A 30 1.06 -3.99 -10.66
CA PRO A 30 0.12 -5.10 -10.57
C PRO A 30 -0.46 -5.23 -9.16
N GLU A 31 -1.74 -5.54 -9.08
CA GLU A 31 -2.40 -5.72 -7.79
C GLU A 31 -1.69 -6.79 -6.96
N GLN A 32 -1.28 -7.87 -7.60
CA GLN A 32 -0.59 -8.94 -6.90
C GLN A 32 0.71 -8.47 -6.26
N MET A 33 1.43 -7.60 -6.96
CA MET A 33 2.67 -7.06 -6.43
C MET A 33 2.41 -6.17 -5.22
N LEU A 34 1.42 -5.31 -5.31
CA LEU A 34 1.07 -4.45 -4.20
C LEU A 34 0.62 -5.26 -2.99
N ALA A 35 -0.16 -6.30 -3.23
CA ALA A 35 -0.61 -7.19 -2.16
C ALA A 35 0.58 -7.83 -1.45
N LEU A 36 1.59 -8.25 -2.22
CA LEU A 36 2.79 -8.84 -1.63
C LEU A 36 3.54 -7.83 -0.77
N TYR A 37 3.65 -6.61 -1.23
CA TYR A 37 4.33 -5.57 -0.46
C TYR A 37 3.63 -5.30 0.87
N LEU A 38 2.32 -5.36 0.90
CA LEU A 38 1.55 -5.02 2.09
C LEU A 38 1.16 -6.22 2.93
N LYS A 39 1.45 -7.43 2.46
CA LYS A 39 0.97 -8.64 3.11
C LYS A 39 1.65 -8.90 4.44
N GLU A 40 2.96 -8.83 4.47
CA GLU A 40 3.73 -9.17 5.67
C GLU A 40 4.98 -8.34 5.77
N ASP A 41 5.64 -8.48 6.92
CA ASP A 41 6.89 -7.75 7.21
C ASP A 41 8.06 -8.22 6.38
N SER A 42 7.96 -9.41 5.82
CA SER A 42 9.07 -10.02 5.11
C SER A 42 9.46 -9.30 3.83
N ASN A 43 8.54 -8.52 3.28
CA ASN A 43 8.79 -7.83 2.02
C ASN A 43 8.86 -6.32 2.26
N PRO A 44 10.06 -5.72 2.12
CA PRO A 44 10.17 -4.27 2.28
C PRO A 44 9.41 -3.55 1.17
N VAL A 45 8.75 -2.47 1.55
CA VAL A 45 7.99 -1.66 0.60
C VAL A 45 8.91 -0.58 0.05
N PRO A 46 9.09 -0.50 -1.28
CA PRO A 46 9.90 0.57 -1.85
C PRO A 46 9.36 1.94 -1.50
N LYS A 47 10.27 2.88 -1.32
CA LYS A 47 9.89 4.25 -0.96
C LYS A 47 8.89 4.82 -1.97
N ARG A 48 9.09 4.51 -3.25
CA ARG A 48 8.20 4.97 -4.30
C ARG A 48 6.75 4.55 -4.06
N ILE A 49 6.57 3.31 -3.60
CA ILE A 49 5.24 2.80 -3.31
C ILE A 49 4.67 3.48 -2.06
N VAL A 50 5.50 3.67 -1.04
CA VAL A 50 5.07 4.34 0.17
C VAL A 50 4.60 5.77 -0.16
N ASP A 51 5.39 6.48 -0.94
CA ASP A 51 5.05 7.85 -1.32
C ASP A 51 3.76 7.89 -2.12
N GLY A 52 3.58 6.93 -3.03
CA GLY A 52 2.36 6.85 -3.82
C GLY A 52 1.14 6.60 -2.96
N LEU A 53 1.26 5.68 -2.01
CA LEU A 53 0.16 5.39 -1.10
C LEU A 53 -0.20 6.60 -0.24
N ASN A 54 0.81 7.31 0.24
CA ASN A 54 0.58 8.51 1.04
C ASN A 54 -0.16 9.58 0.23
N LYS A 55 0.17 9.70 -1.05
CA LYS A 55 -0.53 10.64 -1.93
C LYS A 55 -2.00 10.25 -2.10
N LEU A 56 -2.27 8.97 -2.23
CA LEU A 56 -3.65 8.50 -2.34
C LEU A 56 -4.44 8.81 -1.08
N LEU A 57 -3.76 8.82 0.05
CA LEU A 57 -4.41 9.03 1.34
C LEU A 57 -4.57 10.51 1.70
N GLU A 58 -3.99 11.38 0.91
CA GLU A 58 -4.20 12.81 1.08
C GLU A 58 -5.61 13.20 0.60
#